data_e7c60508afc38a5cee5e47a92d06b4cf
#
_entry.id   e7c60508afc38a5cee5e47a92d06b4cf
#
_cell.length_a   1.000
_cell.length_b   1.000
_cell.length_c   1.000
_cell.angle_alpha   90.00
_cell.angle_beta   90.00
_cell.angle_gamma   90.00
#
_symmetry.space_group_name_H-M   'P 1'
#
loop_
_entity.id
_entity.type
_entity.pdbx_description
1 polymer ?
#
loop_
_entity_poly.entity_id
_entity_poly.type
_entity_poly.pdbx_seq_one_letter_code
_entity_poly.pdbx_strand_id
1 'polypeptide(L)'
;MKGLKYLFSLVLMMAVACSPETPTPAPTPGDDNNSTEQETPAPVLTITSAKSFIAIAEGEEYTVTYSVENPVADTSVVVTIEDNWISIKEGVTEENTIVFVIAENTSEAPRSATVELSYGEASAEVKISQAGAVIVNNDPLSTLTNDVEMDLNEDTYVFADCYGDDNGTGIYIWQFYFMDVINRQMIWLEVLYESQAGATTEELVVPTGKFVGSDDKWSVGTLMIGHVIEDFDGLYNAGSWYTQATTETQAEALAPIAGGVFTIEAIEGSDTFRANFDVKDDLGNRITGAYEGSITIEDFRTE
;
A
#
# COMPACT_ATOMS: atom_id res chain seq x y z
N MET A 1 -33.50 -14.02 23.43
CA MET A 1 -34.72 -14.11 22.58
C MET A 1 -34.30 -14.61 21.22
N LYS A 2 -34.92 -15.73 20.77
CA LYS A 2 -34.53 -16.49 19.58
C LYS A 2 -35.04 -15.80 18.32
N GLY A 3 -34.19 -15.42 17.38
CA GLY A 3 -34.54 -14.86 16.07
C GLY A 3 -34.40 -15.92 14.97
N LEU A 4 -35.49 -16.22 14.33
CA LEU A 4 -35.84 -17.22 13.35
C LEU A 4 -35.19 -16.97 11.98
N LYS A 5 -34.46 -17.99 11.49
CA LYS A 5 -33.92 -18.04 10.11
C LYS A 5 -34.99 -18.53 9.15
N TYR A 6 -35.36 -17.76 8.14
CA TYR A 6 -36.16 -18.22 7.01
C TYR A 6 -35.28 -18.64 5.85
N LEU A 7 -35.36 -19.94 5.55
CA LEU A 7 -34.78 -20.57 4.37
C LEU A 7 -35.90 -20.62 3.29
N PHE A 8 -35.73 -19.89 2.19
CA PHE A 8 -36.60 -20.01 1.03
C PHE A 8 -35.98 -20.97 0.01
N SER A 9 -36.56 -22.16 -0.08
CA SER A 9 -36.26 -23.13 -1.14
C SER A 9 -37.27 -22.91 -2.27
N LEU A 10 -36.79 -22.52 -3.46
CA LEU A 10 -37.60 -22.39 -4.66
C LEU A 10 -37.44 -23.67 -5.48
N VAL A 11 -38.47 -24.52 -5.45
CA VAL A 11 -38.60 -25.72 -6.32
C VAL A 11 -39.18 -25.28 -7.64
N LEU A 12 -38.42 -25.41 -8.75
CA LEU A 12 -38.89 -25.19 -10.12
C LEU A 12 -39.37 -26.52 -10.70
N MET A 13 -40.70 -26.68 -10.80
CA MET A 13 -41.34 -27.79 -11.51
C MET A 13 -41.27 -27.56 -13.02
N MET A 14 -40.56 -28.43 -13.75
CA MET A 14 -40.67 -28.52 -15.21
C MET A 14 -41.91 -29.36 -15.59
N ALA A 15 -42.86 -28.72 -16.23
CA ALA A 15 -43.96 -29.42 -16.92
C ALA A 15 -43.52 -29.79 -18.35
N VAL A 16 -43.47 -31.09 -18.61
CA VAL A 16 -43.28 -31.61 -19.97
C VAL A 16 -44.65 -31.65 -20.64
N ALA A 17 -44.86 -30.80 -21.66
CA ALA A 17 -46.03 -30.87 -22.54
C ALA A 17 -45.64 -31.60 -23.83
N CYS A 18 -46.18 -32.80 -24.06
CA CYS A 18 -46.14 -33.44 -25.36
C CYS A 18 -47.16 -32.76 -26.30
N SER A 19 -46.70 -32.29 -27.46
CA SER A 19 -47.55 -31.91 -28.59
C SER A 19 -47.23 -32.77 -29.83
N PRO A 20 -48.22 -33.12 -30.66
CA PRO A 20 -48.04 -34.08 -31.73
C PRO A 20 -47.30 -33.53 -32.94
N GLU A 21 -46.58 -34.46 -33.58
CA GLU A 21 -45.73 -34.20 -34.76
C GLU A 21 -46.62 -33.83 -35.99
N THR A 22 -46.23 -32.72 -36.64
CA THR A 22 -46.67 -32.36 -37.98
C THR A 22 -45.60 -32.71 -39.00
N PRO A 23 -45.85 -33.25 -40.18
CA PRO A 23 -44.81 -33.72 -41.09
C PRO A 23 -44.06 -32.56 -41.73
N THR A 24 -42.75 -32.73 -41.73
CA THR A 24 -41.74 -31.85 -42.31
C THR A 24 -41.88 -31.73 -43.83
N PRO A 25 -41.93 -30.53 -44.44
CA PRO A 25 -41.66 -30.33 -45.87
C PRO A 25 -40.17 -30.44 -46.16
N ALA A 26 -39.83 -30.97 -47.34
CA ALA A 26 -38.50 -31.20 -47.83
C ALA A 26 -37.64 -29.93 -47.90
N PRO A 27 -36.30 -30.04 -47.73
CA PRO A 27 -35.41 -28.88 -47.73
C PRO A 27 -35.24 -28.28 -49.15
N THR A 28 -35.46 -26.99 -49.25
CA THR A 28 -35.08 -26.19 -50.40
C THR A 28 -33.56 -25.94 -50.37
N PRO A 29 -32.81 -26.19 -51.45
CA PRO A 29 -31.40 -25.85 -51.51
C PRO A 29 -31.19 -24.38 -51.82
N GLY A 30 -30.38 -23.71 -51.01
CA GLY A 30 -29.81 -22.41 -51.35
C GLY A 30 -30.11 -21.27 -50.39
N ASP A 31 -29.24 -21.05 -49.43
CA ASP A 31 -28.55 -19.81 -49.16
C ASP A 31 -27.59 -20.04 -47.96
N ASP A 32 -26.40 -20.54 -48.29
CA ASP A 32 -25.26 -20.56 -47.36
C ASP A 32 -24.68 -19.14 -47.26
N ASN A 33 -25.41 -18.25 -46.64
CA ASN A 33 -24.86 -17.00 -46.12
C ASN A 33 -24.72 -17.12 -44.60
N ASN A 34 -23.93 -18.10 -44.14
CA ASN A 34 -23.44 -18.15 -42.79
C ASN A 34 -22.17 -17.27 -42.74
N SER A 35 -22.33 -15.95 -42.85
CA SER A 35 -21.31 -15.03 -42.37
C SER A 35 -21.29 -15.17 -40.86
N THR A 36 -20.41 -16.02 -40.33
CA THR A 36 -19.99 -15.99 -38.96
C THR A 36 -19.33 -14.60 -38.78
N GLU A 37 -20.08 -13.64 -38.24
CA GLU A 37 -19.50 -12.43 -37.70
C GLU A 37 -18.52 -12.91 -36.64
N GLN A 38 -17.25 -12.86 -36.96
CA GLN A 38 -16.18 -13.11 -36.01
C GLN A 38 -16.24 -11.95 -35.03
N GLU A 39 -16.85 -12.18 -33.86
CA GLU A 39 -16.86 -11.18 -32.79
C GLU A 39 -15.42 -10.79 -32.49
N THR A 40 -15.09 -9.56 -32.77
CA THR A 40 -13.78 -9.00 -32.41
C THR A 40 -13.78 -8.95 -30.88
N PRO A 41 -12.78 -9.57 -30.21
CA PRO A 41 -12.74 -9.53 -28.76
C PRO A 41 -12.70 -8.08 -28.25
N ALA A 42 -13.44 -7.83 -27.18
CA ALA A 42 -13.50 -6.51 -26.55
C ALA A 42 -12.10 -6.06 -26.06
N PRO A 43 -11.80 -4.77 -26.07
CA PRO A 43 -10.55 -4.26 -25.55
C PRO A 43 -10.45 -4.51 -24.02
N VAL A 44 -9.23 -4.79 -23.53
CA VAL A 44 -8.96 -4.94 -22.09
C VAL A 44 -7.86 -3.98 -21.72
N LEU A 45 -8.14 -3.09 -20.74
CA LEU A 45 -7.18 -2.16 -20.16
C LEU A 45 -6.70 -2.70 -18.81
N THR A 46 -5.40 -2.86 -18.64
CA THR A 46 -4.80 -3.36 -17.41
C THR A 46 -3.70 -2.43 -16.92
N ILE A 47 -3.74 -2.01 -15.64
CA ILE A 47 -2.63 -1.33 -14.98
C ILE A 47 -1.56 -2.38 -14.67
N THR A 48 -0.33 -2.15 -15.15
CA THR A 48 0.82 -3.05 -14.99
C THR A 48 1.78 -2.60 -13.88
N SER A 49 1.71 -1.34 -13.45
CA SER A 49 2.35 -0.85 -12.23
C SER A 49 1.49 -1.10 -10.98
N ALA A 50 1.90 -0.60 -9.81
CA ALA A 50 1.05 -0.61 -8.63
C ALA A 50 -0.25 0.18 -8.89
N LYS A 51 -1.39 -0.35 -8.40
CA LYS A 51 -2.73 0.27 -8.53
C LYS A 51 -3.07 1.20 -7.37
N SER A 52 -2.22 1.21 -6.35
CA SER A 52 -2.37 2.06 -5.16
C SER A 52 -1.00 2.50 -4.69
N PHE A 53 -0.87 3.75 -4.26
CA PHE A 53 0.36 4.26 -3.65
C PHE A 53 0.06 5.40 -2.68
N ILE A 54 1.03 5.67 -1.79
CA ILE A 54 0.99 6.79 -0.85
C ILE A 54 2.07 7.78 -1.24
N ALA A 55 1.68 9.04 -1.48
CA ALA A 55 2.56 10.15 -1.74
C ALA A 55 2.97 10.85 -0.44
N ILE A 56 4.18 11.43 -0.43
CA ILE A 56 4.62 12.31 0.66
C ILE A 56 3.83 13.62 0.67
N ALA A 57 3.81 14.30 1.83
CA ALA A 57 3.11 15.58 1.97
C ALA A 57 3.67 16.67 1.04
N GLU A 58 4.98 16.71 0.84
CA GLU A 58 5.66 17.69 -0.04
C GLU A 58 5.28 17.54 -1.52
N GLY A 59 4.60 16.43 -1.88
CA GLY A 59 4.27 16.11 -3.25
C GLY A 59 5.41 15.38 -3.97
N GLU A 60 5.05 14.66 -5.01
CA GLU A 60 6.02 13.89 -5.82
C GLU A 60 5.43 13.52 -7.20
N GLU A 61 6.28 12.94 -8.04
CA GLU A 61 5.84 12.34 -9.30
C GLU A 61 5.67 10.83 -9.13
N TYR A 62 4.61 10.30 -9.73
CA TYR A 62 4.33 8.87 -9.73
C TYR A 62 4.06 8.36 -11.14
N THR A 63 4.75 7.29 -11.52
CA THR A 63 4.64 6.68 -12.85
C THR A 63 3.68 5.49 -12.82
N VAL A 64 2.67 5.54 -13.67
CA VAL A 64 1.74 4.44 -13.93
C VAL A 64 2.00 3.88 -15.31
N THR A 65 2.16 2.57 -15.38
CA THR A 65 2.23 1.83 -16.64
C THR A 65 0.98 0.97 -16.82
N TYR A 66 0.56 0.80 -18.08
CA TYR A 66 -0.63 0.03 -18.42
C TYR A 66 -0.42 -0.78 -19.70
N SER A 67 -1.30 -1.73 -19.97
CA SER A 67 -1.38 -2.46 -21.24
C SER A 67 -2.80 -2.45 -21.79
N VAL A 68 -2.92 -2.48 -23.13
CA VAL A 68 -4.21 -2.63 -23.81
C VAL A 68 -4.12 -3.88 -24.68
N GLU A 69 -4.99 -4.85 -24.40
CA GLU A 69 -5.21 -6.00 -25.26
C GLU A 69 -6.37 -5.73 -26.21
N ASN A 70 -6.34 -6.32 -27.43
CA ASN A 70 -7.33 -6.11 -28.49
C ASN A 70 -7.55 -4.62 -28.81
N PRO A 71 -6.50 -3.86 -29.16
CA PRO A 71 -6.64 -2.43 -29.36
C PRO A 71 -7.55 -2.10 -30.54
N VAL A 72 -8.35 -1.05 -30.38
CA VAL A 72 -9.26 -0.52 -31.40
C VAL A 72 -8.60 0.64 -32.12
N ALA A 73 -8.65 0.68 -33.43
CA ALA A 73 -8.10 1.77 -34.22
C ALA A 73 -8.70 3.13 -33.79
N ASP A 74 -7.88 4.18 -33.82
CA ASP A 74 -8.25 5.56 -33.50
C ASP A 74 -8.78 5.76 -32.05
N THR A 75 -8.50 4.80 -31.15
CA THR A 75 -8.84 4.91 -29.72
C THR A 75 -7.57 5.11 -28.90
N SER A 76 -7.61 6.01 -27.93
CA SER A 76 -6.52 6.29 -26.97
C SER A 76 -7.01 6.18 -25.54
N VAL A 77 -6.09 5.94 -24.60
CA VAL A 77 -6.40 5.99 -23.18
C VAL A 77 -6.73 7.42 -22.77
N VAL A 78 -7.85 7.58 -22.07
CA VAL A 78 -8.30 8.84 -21.47
C VAL A 78 -8.16 8.72 -19.96
N VAL A 79 -7.61 9.76 -19.33
CA VAL A 79 -7.44 9.83 -17.86
C VAL A 79 -8.41 10.86 -17.32
N THR A 80 -9.21 10.45 -16.34
CA THR A 80 -10.15 11.32 -15.63
C THR A 80 -9.65 11.56 -14.22
N ILE A 81 -9.41 12.83 -13.87
CA ILE A 81 -8.96 13.29 -12.56
C ILE A 81 -9.98 14.32 -12.08
N GLU A 82 -10.62 14.05 -10.94
CA GLU A 82 -11.59 14.98 -10.34
C GLU A 82 -10.91 15.96 -9.36
N ASP A 83 -9.79 15.54 -8.77
CA ASP A 83 -9.08 16.27 -7.74
C ASP A 83 -8.01 17.21 -8.33
N ASN A 84 -8.02 18.45 -7.93
CA ASN A 84 -7.14 19.50 -8.46
C ASN A 84 -5.69 19.45 -7.95
N TRP A 85 -5.39 18.57 -7.00
CA TRP A 85 -4.04 18.33 -6.46
C TRP A 85 -3.27 17.25 -7.21
N ILE A 86 -3.91 16.62 -8.20
CA ILE A 86 -3.29 15.65 -9.11
C ILE A 86 -3.33 16.23 -10.51
N SER A 87 -2.25 16.17 -11.26
CA SER A 87 -2.17 16.53 -12.66
C SER A 87 -1.32 15.53 -13.44
N ILE A 88 -1.43 15.56 -14.77
CA ILE A 88 -0.62 14.71 -15.66
C ILE A 88 0.59 15.53 -16.11
N LYS A 89 1.78 14.92 -16.02
CA LYS A 89 3.01 15.52 -16.55
C LYS A 89 2.97 15.55 -18.07
N GLU A 90 3.14 16.72 -18.64
CA GLU A 90 3.23 16.87 -20.09
C GLU A 90 4.59 16.40 -20.64
N GLY A 91 4.59 15.95 -21.89
CA GLY A 91 5.82 15.61 -22.61
C GLY A 91 6.42 14.24 -22.27
N VAL A 92 5.67 13.36 -21.60
CA VAL A 92 6.05 11.96 -21.43
C VAL A 92 5.96 11.25 -22.78
N THR A 93 7.08 10.67 -23.25
CA THR A 93 7.18 10.03 -24.59
C THR A 93 7.22 8.51 -24.52
N GLU A 94 7.24 7.93 -23.30
CA GLU A 94 7.22 6.50 -23.10
C GLU A 94 5.85 5.93 -23.39
N GLU A 95 5.81 4.89 -24.22
CA GLU A 95 4.54 4.24 -24.57
C GLU A 95 3.90 3.61 -23.33
N ASN A 96 2.56 3.67 -23.27
CA ASN A 96 1.77 3.07 -22.20
C ASN A 96 2.14 3.56 -20.77
N THR A 97 2.62 4.79 -20.71
CA THR A 97 3.11 5.42 -19.47
C THR A 97 2.39 6.74 -19.22
N ILE A 98 1.94 6.92 -17.99
CA ILE A 98 1.36 8.17 -17.48
C ILE A 98 2.15 8.54 -16.23
N VAL A 99 2.59 9.79 -16.16
CA VAL A 99 3.24 10.33 -14.96
C VAL A 99 2.28 11.33 -14.32
N PHE A 100 1.84 11.01 -13.09
CA PHE A 100 1.09 11.92 -12.24
C PHE A 100 2.04 12.84 -11.48
N VAL A 101 1.68 14.10 -11.38
CA VAL A 101 2.33 15.09 -10.52
C VAL A 101 1.38 15.36 -9.37
N ILE A 102 1.82 15.02 -8.17
CA ILE A 102 1.06 15.18 -6.93
C ILE A 102 1.53 16.49 -6.29
N ALA A 103 0.62 17.44 -6.12
CA ALA A 103 0.94 18.72 -5.48
C ALA A 103 1.11 18.56 -3.97
N GLU A 104 1.85 19.48 -3.35
CA GLU A 104 2.02 19.55 -1.90
C GLU A 104 0.68 19.55 -1.15
N ASN A 105 0.61 18.78 -0.06
CA ASN A 105 -0.47 18.81 0.91
C ASN A 105 -0.03 19.60 2.13
N THR A 106 -0.46 20.83 2.24
CA THR A 106 -0.15 21.70 3.39
C THR A 106 -1.10 21.52 4.57
N SER A 107 -2.12 20.63 4.42
CA SER A 107 -3.02 20.26 5.50
C SER A 107 -2.39 19.16 6.36
N GLU A 108 -2.63 19.21 7.66
CA GLU A 108 -2.26 18.12 8.61
C GLU A 108 -3.01 16.82 8.32
N ALA A 109 -4.19 16.91 7.71
CA ALA A 109 -4.98 15.72 7.37
C ALA A 109 -4.49 15.09 6.05
N PRO A 110 -4.36 13.76 6.00
CA PRO A 110 -4.12 13.04 4.76
C PRO A 110 -5.30 13.22 3.79
N ARG A 111 -5.05 13.00 2.50
CA ARG A 111 -6.08 13.05 1.46
C ARG A 111 -5.93 11.89 0.50
N SER A 112 -7.01 11.53 -0.19
CA SER A 112 -7.01 10.44 -1.15
C SER A 112 -7.88 10.78 -2.36
N ALA A 113 -7.53 10.18 -3.49
CA ALA A 113 -8.26 10.28 -4.75
C ALA A 113 -8.23 8.96 -5.50
N THR A 114 -9.21 8.78 -6.38
CA THR A 114 -9.20 7.70 -7.38
C THR A 114 -9.13 8.33 -8.76
N VAL A 115 -8.13 7.91 -9.53
CA VAL A 115 -7.95 8.31 -10.92
C VAL A 115 -8.45 7.17 -11.81
N GLU A 116 -9.36 7.48 -12.75
CA GLU A 116 -9.87 6.53 -13.72
C GLU A 116 -9.09 6.63 -15.04
N LEU A 117 -8.63 5.49 -15.55
CA LEU A 117 -8.15 5.32 -16.91
C LEU A 117 -9.22 4.60 -17.73
N SER A 118 -9.60 5.11 -18.89
CA SER A 118 -10.59 4.49 -19.77
C SER A 118 -10.06 4.30 -21.18
N TYR A 119 -10.45 3.21 -21.85
CA TYR A 119 -10.13 2.88 -23.24
C TYR A 119 -11.35 2.26 -23.91
N GLY A 120 -12.11 3.05 -24.66
CA GLY A 120 -13.43 2.63 -25.13
C GLY A 120 -14.37 2.34 -23.97
N GLU A 121 -14.83 1.08 -23.88
CA GLU A 121 -15.69 0.62 -22.76
C GLU A 121 -14.89 -0.01 -21.60
N ALA A 122 -13.58 -0.24 -21.79
CA ALA A 122 -12.74 -0.77 -20.71
C ALA A 122 -12.28 0.37 -19.79
N SER A 123 -12.24 0.10 -18.49
CA SER A 123 -11.71 1.05 -17.50
C SER A 123 -10.84 0.35 -16.44
N ALA A 124 -9.96 1.13 -15.82
CA ALA A 124 -9.11 0.71 -14.71
C ALA A 124 -8.88 1.91 -13.78
N GLU A 125 -8.69 1.64 -12.48
CA GLU A 125 -8.53 2.67 -11.46
C GLU A 125 -7.15 2.62 -10.82
N VAL A 126 -6.64 3.80 -10.45
CA VAL A 126 -5.45 4.00 -9.63
C VAL A 126 -5.86 4.80 -8.40
N LYS A 127 -5.57 4.26 -7.19
CA LYS A 127 -5.83 4.93 -5.93
C LYS A 127 -4.57 5.67 -5.47
N ILE A 128 -4.72 6.93 -5.14
CA ILE A 128 -3.65 7.80 -4.67
C ILE A 128 -4.04 8.31 -3.29
N SER A 129 -3.25 7.98 -2.29
CA SER A 129 -3.31 8.59 -0.96
C SER A 129 -2.12 9.53 -0.80
N GLN A 130 -2.27 10.61 -0.05
CA GLN A 130 -1.18 11.53 0.25
C GLN A 130 -1.17 11.85 1.73
N ALA A 131 -0.01 11.73 2.37
CA ALA A 131 0.19 12.11 3.76
C ALA A 131 -0.17 13.58 4.01
N GLY A 132 -0.57 13.89 5.25
CA GLY A 132 -0.67 15.25 5.74
C GLY A 132 0.71 15.87 6.00
N ALA A 133 0.78 17.18 6.06
CA ALA A 133 1.99 17.90 6.47
C ALA A 133 2.36 17.53 7.91
N VAL A 134 3.66 17.38 8.15
CA VAL A 134 4.16 17.16 9.52
C VAL A 134 3.82 18.34 10.40
N ILE A 135 3.12 18.07 11.50
CA ILE A 135 2.80 19.07 12.51
C ILE A 135 4.04 19.28 13.37
N VAL A 136 4.56 20.50 13.39
CA VAL A 136 5.47 20.91 14.46
C VAL A 136 4.62 21.21 15.70
N ASN A 137 4.66 20.32 16.68
CA ASN A 137 3.82 20.40 17.86
C ASN A 137 4.24 21.56 18.78
N ASN A 138 3.27 22.29 19.35
CA ASN A 138 3.53 23.30 20.37
C ASN A 138 3.87 22.70 21.76
N ASP A 139 3.58 21.42 21.96
CA ASP A 139 3.96 20.62 23.14
C ASP A 139 4.58 19.30 22.67
N PRO A 140 5.81 19.35 22.15
CA PRO A 140 6.43 18.20 21.52
C PRO A 140 6.81 17.13 22.52
N LEU A 141 6.71 15.87 22.09
CA LEU A 141 7.18 14.72 22.85
C LEU A 141 8.67 14.46 22.59
N SER A 142 9.19 14.95 21.46
CA SER A 142 10.61 14.81 21.13
C SER A 142 11.49 15.62 22.07
N THR A 143 12.61 15.02 22.44
CA THR A 143 13.69 15.66 23.20
C THR A 143 14.93 15.92 22.34
N LEU A 144 14.86 15.66 21.02
CA LEU A 144 15.95 15.95 20.09
C LEU A 144 16.14 17.46 19.95
N THR A 145 17.40 17.86 19.83
CA THR A 145 17.78 19.26 19.62
C THR A 145 18.43 19.51 18.25
N ASN A 146 18.71 18.44 17.50
CA ASN A 146 19.36 18.48 16.19
C ASN A 146 18.93 17.26 15.38
N ASP A 147 19.22 17.32 14.08
CA ASP A 147 19.12 16.18 13.18
C ASP A 147 20.01 15.02 13.64
N VAL A 148 19.58 13.80 13.34
CA VAL A 148 20.29 12.56 13.65
C VAL A 148 20.58 11.80 12.35
N GLU A 149 21.81 11.38 12.18
CA GLU A 149 22.22 10.41 11.17
C GLU A 149 22.69 9.15 11.89
N MET A 150 21.98 8.04 11.70
CA MET A 150 22.35 6.76 12.31
C MET A 150 23.40 6.04 11.44
N ASP A 151 24.51 5.63 12.04
CA ASP A 151 25.57 4.85 11.39
C ASP A 151 25.21 3.35 11.46
N LEU A 152 24.42 2.90 10.46
CA LEU A 152 23.97 1.51 10.36
C LEU A 152 24.97 0.70 9.54
N ASN A 153 25.69 -0.17 10.19
CA ASN A 153 26.77 -0.98 9.63
C ASN A 153 26.59 -2.47 9.96
N GLU A 154 27.61 -3.29 9.75
CA GLU A 154 27.59 -4.74 10.00
C GLU A 154 27.36 -5.11 11.47
N ASP A 155 27.59 -4.18 12.42
CA ASP A 155 27.34 -4.38 13.85
C ASP A 155 25.92 -3.96 14.27
N THR A 156 25.10 -3.52 13.32
CA THR A 156 23.70 -3.12 13.56
C THR A 156 22.81 -4.37 13.63
N TYR A 157 22.02 -4.51 14.70
CA TYR A 157 21.00 -5.53 14.79
C TYR A 157 19.72 -5.04 14.13
N VAL A 158 19.24 -5.83 13.14
CA VAL A 158 17.99 -5.51 12.43
C VAL A 158 17.05 -6.71 12.49
N PHE A 159 15.84 -6.46 12.96
CA PHE A 159 14.77 -7.46 12.96
C PHE A 159 13.42 -6.83 12.65
N ALA A 160 12.48 -7.66 12.26
CA ALA A 160 11.12 -7.27 11.90
C ALA A 160 10.11 -8.17 12.61
N ASP A 161 9.29 -7.56 13.44
CA ASP A 161 8.23 -8.21 14.19
C ASP A 161 6.94 -8.19 13.38
N CYS A 162 6.33 -9.35 13.16
CA CYS A 162 5.04 -9.49 12.50
C CYS A 162 3.93 -9.67 13.54
N TYR A 163 3.06 -8.69 13.70
CA TYR A 163 1.89 -8.76 14.60
C TYR A 163 0.62 -9.27 13.90
N GLY A 164 0.64 -9.37 12.57
CA GLY A 164 -0.50 -9.82 11.79
C GLY A 164 -1.61 -8.77 11.66
N ASP A 165 -2.84 -9.24 11.49
CA ASP A 165 -4.03 -8.40 11.35
C ASP A 165 -4.73 -8.19 12.71
N ASP A 166 -4.08 -7.49 13.61
CA ASP A 166 -4.58 -7.25 14.98
C ASP A 166 -5.87 -6.41 15.00
N ASN A 167 -6.13 -5.67 13.93
CA ASN A 167 -7.29 -4.79 13.82
C ASN A 167 -8.47 -5.40 13.02
N GLY A 168 -8.33 -6.61 12.47
CA GLY A 168 -9.36 -7.26 11.63
C GLY A 168 -9.64 -6.55 10.32
N THR A 169 -8.64 -5.88 9.78
CA THR A 169 -8.75 -5.04 8.56
C THR A 169 -8.29 -5.75 7.29
N GLY A 170 -7.62 -6.90 7.41
CA GLY A 170 -6.92 -7.56 6.33
C GLY A 170 -5.55 -6.94 6.03
N ILE A 171 -5.04 -6.09 6.92
CA ILE A 171 -3.74 -5.40 6.80
C ILE A 171 -2.86 -5.85 7.96
N TYR A 172 -1.63 -6.24 7.65
CA TYR A 172 -0.65 -6.69 8.64
C TYR A 172 0.14 -5.53 9.18
N ILE A 173 0.36 -5.55 10.50
CA ILE A 173 1.25 -4.64 11.23
C ILE A 173 2.61 -5.31 11.35
N TRP A 174 3.64 -4.57 10.94
CA TRP A 174 5.03 -4.95 11.08
C TRP A 174 5.81 -3.85 11.77
N GLN A 175 6.74 -4.21 12.68
CA GLN A 175 7.66 -3.26 13.30
C GLN A 175 9.10 -3.63 12.94
N PHE A 176 9.79 -2.72 12.27
CA PHE A 176 11.22 -2.84 11.95
C PHE A 176 12.05 -2.16 13.00
N TYR A 177 13.03 -2.85 13.53
CA TYR A 177 13.96 -2.32 14.53
C TYR A 177 15.36 -2.25 13.93
N PHE A 178 15.99 -1.08 14.02
CA PHE A 178 17.38 -0.83 13.67
C PHE A 178 18.10 -0.39 14.94
N MET A 179 18.99 -1.25 15.45
CA MET A 179 19.69 -1.04 16.72
C MET A 179 21.18 -0.88 16.49
N ASP A 180 21.67 0.36 16.61
CA ASP A 180 23.09 0.67 16.71
C ASP A 180 23.52 0.54 18.17
N VAL A 181 24.13 -0.59 18.50
CA VAL A 181 24.54 -0.91 19.86
C VAL A 181 25.72 -0.05 20.32
N ILE A 182 26.58 0.37 19.39
CA ILE A 182 27.78 1.16 19.69
C ILE A 182 27.40 2.57 20.16
N ASN A 183 26.52 3.23 19.39
CA ASN A 183 26.02 4.56 19.70
C ASN A 183 24.78 4.53 20.60
N ARG A 184 24.28 3.34 20.93
CA ARG A 184 23.07 3.11 21.75
C ARG A 184 21.85 3.83 21.19
N GLN A 185 21.72 3.80 19.89
CA GLN A 185 20.61 4.34 19.15
C GLN A 185 19.70 3.21 18.69
N MET A 186 18.41 3.46 18.72
CA MET A 186 17.42 2.55 18.16
C MET A 186 16.32 3.36 17.50
N ILE A 187 15.92 2.95 16.32
CA ILE A 187 14.68 3.39 15.70
C ILE A 187 13.80 2.16 15.47
N TRP A 188 12.53 2.26 15.81
CA TRP A 188 11.55 1.30 15.33
C TRP A 188 10.52 1.99 14.44
N LEU A 189 10.20 1.32 13.35
CA LEU A 189 9.35 1.82 12.28
C LEU A 189 8.17 0.84 12.11
N GLU A 190 6.99 1.26 12.52
CA GLU A 190 5.77 0.47 12.38
C GLU A 190 5.16 0.73 11.01
N VAL A 191 4.94 -0.33 10.23
CA VAL A 191 4.42 -0.21 8.87
C VAL A 191 3.19 -1.08 8.66
N LEU A 192 2.31 -0.62 7.78
CA LEU A 192 1.14 -1.35 7.33
C LEU A 192 1.43 -2.01 5.98
N TYR A 193 1.28 -3.34 5.93
CA TYR A 193 1.58 -4.13 4.76
C TYR A 193 0.43 -5.08 4.38
N GLU A 194 0.48 -5.60 3.17
CA GLU A 194 -0.51 -6.57 2.69
C GLU A 194 -0.54 -7.81 3.59
N SER A 195 -1.74 -8.36 3.79
CA SER A 195 -1.93 -9.56 4.59
C SER A 195 -1.17 -10.76 4.02
N GLN A 196 -0.47 -11.45 4.89
CA GLN A 196 0.18 -12.75 4.61
C GLN A 196 -0.58 -13.89 5.32
N ALA A 197 -1.91 -13.78 5.37
CA ALA A 197 -2.78 -14.76 6.01
C ALA A 197 -2.59 -16.17 5.42
N GLY A 198 -2.44 -17.15 6.31
CA GLY A 198 -2.21 -18.55 5.92
C GLY A 198 -0.74 -18.92 5.73
N ALA A 199 0.18 -17.96 5.71
CA ALA A 199 1.61 -18.26 5.75
C ALA A 199 2.01 -18.80 7.14
N THR A 200 2.83 -19.85 7.16
CA THR A 200 3.51 -20.27 8.40
C THR A 200 4.60 -19.26 8.76
N THR A 201 5.16 -19.33 9.97
CA THR A 201 6.29 -18.46 10.38
C THR A 201 7.46 -18.50 9.39
N GLU A 202 7.77 -19.68 8.84
CA GLU A 202 8.87 -19.88 7.88
C GLU A 202 8.53 -19.35 6.47
N GLU A 203 7.25 -19.13 6.17
CA GLU A 203 6.77 -18.57 4.89
C GLU A 203 6.52 -17.06 4.94
N LEU A 204 6.66 -16.44 6.11
CA LEU A 204 6.59 -14.98 6.22
C LEU A 204 7.69 -14.32 5.40
N VAL A 205 7.33 -13.26 4.70
CA VAL A 205 8.24 -12.48 3.86
C VAL A 205 8.36 -11.07 4.42
N VAL A 206 9.58 -10.58 4.54
CA VAL A 206 9.85 -9.20 4.94
C VAL A 206 9.11 -8.23 4.00
N PRO A 207 8.28 -7.32 4.53
CA PRO A 207 7.65 -6.27 3.74
C PRO A 207 8.68 -5.48 2.94
N THR A 208 8.40 -5.28 1.65
CA THR A 208 9.23 -4.44 0.78
C THR A 208 8.40 -3.34 0.16
N GLY A 209 9.03 -2.22 -0.18
CA GLY A 209 8.37 -1.08 -0.81
C GLY A 209 8.70 0.25 -0.13
N LYS A 210 7.84 1.23 -0.41
CA LYS A 210 7.89 2.58 0.17
C LYS A 210 6.76 2.72 1.18
N PHE A 211 7.11 3.20 2.38
CA PHE A 211 6.18 3.50 3.46
C PHE A 211 6.28 4.99 3.80
N VAL A 212 5.15 5.67 3.89
CA VAL A 212 5.08 7.13 4.10
C VAL A 212 4.42 7.41 5.44
N GLY A 213 5.03 8.30 6.21
CA GLY A 213 4.56 8.71 7.53
C GLY A 213 3.13 9.27 7.47
N SER A 214 2.19 8.64 8.16
CA SER A 214 0.78 9.01 8.21
C SER A 214 0.11 8.42 9.45
N ASP A 215 -1.02 9.01 9.85
CA ASP A 215 -1.94 8.46 10.84
C ASP A 215 -3.03 7.55 10.24
N ASP A 216 -2.95 7.29 8.94
CA ASP A 216 -3.88 6.40 8.24
C ASP A 216 -3.64 4.94 8.62
N LYS A 217 -4.51 4.42 9.48
CA LYS A 217 -4.48 3.03 9.99
C LYS A 217 -5.03 1.99 9.01
N TRP A 218 -5.46 2.42 7.80
CA TRP A 218 -6.24 1.59 6.89
C TRP A 218 -5.59 1.39 5.52
N SER A 219 -4.43 1.98 5.28
CA SER A 219 -3.77 1.93 3.98
C SER A 219 -2.44 1.19 4.03
N VAL A 220 -2.28 0.19 3.17
CA VAL A 220 -0.98 -0.45 2.90
C VAL A 220 0.01 0.60 2.40
N GLY A 221 1.26 0.52 2.87
CA GLY A 221 2.30 1.50 2.56
C GLY A 221 2.38 2.65 3.57
N THR A 222 1.55 2.63 4.62
CA THR A 222 1.68 3.59 5.72
C THR A 222 2.86 3.23 6.62
N LEU A 223 3.67 4.23 6.96
CA LEU A 223 4.54 4.26 8.14
C LEU A 223 3.76 4.95 9.25
N MET A 224 3.39 4.22 10.29
CA MET A 224 2.58 4.74 11.39
C MET A 224 3.36 5.77 12.20
N ILE A 225 2.81 6.98 12.32
CA ILE A 225 3.42 8.03 13.13
C ILE A 225 3.40 7.69 14.61
N GLY A 226 4.44 8.15 15.34
CA GLY A 226 4.59 7.92 16.78
C GLY A 226 3.59 8.73 17.59
N HIS A 227 2.97 8.08 18.56
CA HIS A 227 2.05 8.71 19.51
C HIS A 227 2.07 7.98 20.86
N VAL A 228 1.52 8.61 21.89
CA VAL A 228 1.40 8.00 23.21
C VAL A 228 -0.04 7.55 23.40
N ILE A 229 -0.21 6.31 23.85
CA ILE A 229 -1.49 5.76 24.26
C ILE A 229 -1.52 5.58 25.78
N GLU A 230 -2.67 5.79 26.39
CA GLU A 230 -2.92 5.52 27.81
C GLU A 230 -3.74 4.24 27.94
N ASP A 231 -3.24 3.29 28.69
CA ASP A 231 -3.91 2.04 29.00
C ASP A 231 -3.90 1.81 30.53
N PHE A 232 -4.50 0.71 31.00
CA PHE A 232 -4.64 0.37 32.42
C PHE A 232 -3.34 0.40 33.22
N ASP A 233 -2.21 0.08 32.56
CA ASP A 233 -0.90 -0.02 33.18
C ASP A 233 -0.02 1.23 32.99
N GLY A 234 -0.48 2.27 32.29
CA GLY A 234 0.23 3.53 32.11
C GLY A 234 0.25 4.07 30.67
N LEU A 235 1.29 4.85 30.38
CA LEU A 235 1.51 5.44 29.06
C LEU A 235 2.48 4.60 28.25
N TYR A 236 2.13 4.31 27.01
CA TYR A 236 2.93 3.51 26.07
C TYR A 236 3.18 4.28 24.76
N ASN A 237 4.38 4.11 24.22
CA ASN A 237 4.72 4.60 22.89
C ASN A 237 4.16 3.63 21.84
N ALA A 238 3.34 4.12 20.94
CA ALA A 238 2.77 3.40 19.80
C ALA A 238 3.19 4.04 18.48
N GLY A 239 3.16 3.28 17.39
CA GLY A 239 3.69 3.72 16.09
C GLY A 239 5.22 3.72 16.06
N SER A 240 5.80 4.64 15.32
CA SER A 240 7.24 4.69 15.06
C SER A 240 7.97 5.70 15.94
N TRP A 241 9.13 5.31 16.47
CA TRP A 241 9.90 6.13 17.41
C TRP A 241 11.40 5.96 17.23
N TYR A 242 12.15 7.00 17.61
CA TYR A 242 13.59 6.96 17.79
C TYR A 242 13.94 7.10 19.27
N THR A 243 14.99 6.43 19.72
CA THR A 243 15.56 6.59 21.06
C THR A 243 17.08 6.48 21.04
N GLN A 244 17.70 7.22 21.93
CA GLN A 244 19.13 7.10 22.25
C GLN A 244 19.29 6.98 23.76
N ALA A 245 20.15 6.08 24.22
CA ALA A 245 20.36 5.84 25.64
C ALA A 245 21.75 6.26 26.09
N THR A 246 21.85 6.91 27.26
CA THR A 246 23.13 7.17 27.95
C THR A 246 23.64 5.91 28.64
N THR A 247 22.71 5.10 29.17
CA THR A 247 22.95 3.84 29.86
C THR A 247 21.92 2.81 29.42
N GLU A 248 22.08 1.56 29.85
CA GLU A 248 21.10 0.48 29.54
C GLU A 248 19.67 0.77 30.04
N THR A 249 19.50 1.71 30.95
CA THR A 249 18.21 1.98 31.62
C THR A 249 17.72 3.42 31.52
N GLN A 250 18.47 4.32 30.90
CA GLN A 250 18.11 5.74 30.84
C GLN A 250 18.22 6.26 29.42
N ALA A 251 17.09 6.65 28.84
CA ALA A 251 17.04 7.34 27.57
C ALA A 251 17.65 8.76 27.71
N GLU A 252 18.53 9.14 26.79
CA GLU A 252 19.04 10.49 26.63
C GLU A 252 18.16 11.31 25.70
N ALA A 253 17.69 10.66 24.63
CA ALA A 253 16.75 11.23 23.68
C ALA A 253 15.62 10.26 23.37
N LEU A 254 14.43 10.82 23.13
CA LEU A 254 13.25 10.12 22.70
C LEU A 254 12.54 11.02 21.68
N ALA A 255 12.11 10.46 20.56
CA ALA A 255 11.41 11.22 19.52
C ALA A 255 10.36 10.36 18.80
N PRO A 256 9.07 10.76 18.79
CA PRO A 256 8.08 10.17 17.92
C PRO A 256 8.41 10.52 16.46
N ILE A 257 8.22 9.59 15.55
CA ILE A 257 8.28 9.87 14.13
C ILE A 257 6.96 10.51 13.72
N ALA A 258 7.01 11.75 13.27
CA ALA A 258 5.83 12.52 12.87
C ALA A 258 5.58 12.52 11.36
N GLY A 259 6.53 12.01 10.57
CA GLY A 259 6.40 11.91 9.11
C GLY A 259 7.69 11.49 8.43
N GLY A 260 7.70 11.50 7.11
CA GLY A 260 8.85 11.12 6.29
C GLY A 260 8.64 9.80 5.56
N VAL A 261 9.74 9.16 5.15
CA VAL A 261 9.71 7.96 4.30
C VAL A 261 10.63 6.89 4.84
N PHE A 262 10.14 5.65 4.78
CA PHE A 262 10.92 4.43 4.93
C PHE A 262 10.81 3.61 3.65
N THR A 263 11.95 3.16 3.09
CA THR A 263 11.99 2.28 1.93
C THR A 263 12.78 1.02 2.26
N ILE A 264 12.33 -0.11 1.72
CA ILE A 264 13.01 -1.39 1.86
C ILE A 264 12.88 -2.19 0.57
N GLU A 265 14.00 -2.74 0.09
CA GLU A 265 14.10 -3.49 -1.14
C GLU A 265 14.87 -4.79 -0.89
N ALA A 266 14.38 -5.90 -1.42
CA ALA A 266 15.14 -7.15 -1.45
C ALA A 266 16.26 -7.05 -2.49
N ILE A 267 17.46 -7.52 -2.15
CA ILE A 267 18.60 -7.55 -3.10
C ILE A 267 18.53 -8.84 -3.89
N GLU A 268 18.40 -8.71 -5.20
CA GLU A 268 18.26 -9.86 -6.10
C GLU A 268 19.42 -10.86 -5.96
N GLY A 269 19.07 -12.14 -5.76
CA GLY A 269 20.02 -13.23 -5.63
C GLY A 269 20.70 -13.35 -4.27
N SER A 270 20.20 -12.66 -3.25
CA SER A 270 20.68 -12.75 -1.86
C SER A 270 19.52 -12.80 -0.87
N ASP A 271 19.82 -13.15 0.38
CA ASP A 271 18.88 -13.08 1.51
C ASP A 271 19.02 -11.75 2.29
N THR A 272 19.47 -10.70 1.59
CA THR A 272 19.70 -9.39 2.19
C THR A 272 18.78 -8.33 1.61
N PHE A 273 18.65 -7.24 2.35
CA PHE A 273 17.77 -6.11 2.03
C PHE A 273 18.57 -4.81 2.06
N ARG A 274 18.11 -3.86 1.27
CA ARG A 274 18.53 -2.46 1.39
C ARG A 274 17.37 -1.67 1.99
N ALA A 275 17.59 -1.06 3.15
CA ALA A 275 16.62 -0.24 3.85
C ALA A 275 17.16 1.19 4.00
N ASN A 276 16.29 2.18 3.75
CA ASN A 276 16.62 3.59 3.96
C ASN A 276 15.45 4.27 4.65
N PHE A 277 15.72 5.10 5.63
CA PHE A 277 14.71 5.98 6.21
C PHE A 277 15.19 7.42 6.23
N ASP A 278 14.26 8.31 5.97
CA ASP A 278 14.39 9.76 6.01
C ASP A 278 13.10 10.30 6.63
N VAL A 279 13.11 10.38 7.95
CA VAL A 279 11.93 10.68 8.75
C VAL A 279 12.16 11.92 9.59
N LYS A 280 11.08 12.49 10.12
CA LYS A 280 11.11 13.68 10.96
C LYS A 280 10.38 13.43 12.26
N ASP A 281 10.88 14.00 13.34
CA ASP A 281 10.18 14.04 14.63
C ASP A 281 9.11 15.17 14.67
N ASP A 282 8.42 15.30 15.79
CA ASP A 282 7.37 16.32 16.01
C ASP A 282 7.92 17.73 16.31
N LEU A 283 9.26 17.90 16.35
CA LEU A 283 9.97 19.17 16.33
C LEU A 283 10.47 19.54 14.92
N GLY A 284 10.41 18.63 13.96
CA GLY A 284 10.91 18.78 12.60
C GLY A 284 12.38 18.40 12.44
N ASN A 285 13.05 17.86 13.48
CA ASN A 285 14.42 17.33 13.34
C ASN A 285 14.37 16.09 12.44
N ARG A 286 15.35 15.99 11.55
CA ARG A 286 15.47 14.89 10.61
C ARG A 286 16.23 13.73 11.23
N ILE A 287 15.76 12.51 11.02
CA ILE A 287 16.40 11.27 11.45
C ILE A 287 16.59 10.41 10.20
N THR A 288 17.84 10.08 9.89
CA THR A 288 18.19 9.32 8.68
C THR A 288 19.03 8.11 9.00
N GLY A 289 18.94 7.10 8.14
CA GLY A 289 19.81 5.93 8.16
C GLY A 289 19.68 5.12 6.89
N ALA A 290 20.76 4.42 6.54
CA ALA A 290 20.82 3.49 5.43
C ALA A 290 21.45 2.18 5.90
N TYR A 291 20.80 1.07 5.60
CA TYR A 291 21.23 -0.27 5.99
C TYR A 291 21.26 -1.20 4.78
N GLU A 292 22.26 -2.05 4.72
CA GLU A 292 22.31 -3.18 3.78
C GLU A 292 22.73 -4.44 4.53
N GLY A 293 21.84 -5.44 4.61
CA GLY A 293 22.12 -6.67 5.34
C GLY A 293 20.88 -7.58 5.48
N SER A 294 21.01 -8.60 6.31
CA SER A 294 19.91 -9.52 6.61
C SER A 294 18.94 -8.92 7.63
N ILE A 295 17.67 -9.30 7.55
CA ILE A 295 16.62 -8.93 8.50
C ILE A 295 16.05 -10.22 9.08
N THR A 296 16.06 -10.35 10.40
CA THR A 296 15.47 -11.49 11.11
C THR A 296 13.98 -11.22 11.32
N ILE A 297 13.12 -12.19 11.00
CA ILE A 297 11.68 -12.09 11.25
C ILE A 297 11.38 -12.74 12.61
N GLU A 298 10.59 -12.06 13.42
CA GLU A 298 9.95 -12.59 14.62
C GLU A 298 8.43 -12.58 14.45
N ASP A 299 7.78 -13.72 14.70
CA ASP A 299 6.34 -13.91 14.49
C ASP A 299 5.58 -13.79 15.80
N PHE A 300 4.84 -12.70 15.96
CA PHE A 300 3.98 -12.42 17.12
C PHE A 300 2.49 -12.51 16.79
N ARG A 301 2.14 -13.05 15.63
CA ARG A 301 0.73 -13.23 15.25
C ARG A 301 0.03 -14.13 16.28
N THR A 302 -1.12 -13.67 16.76
CA THR A 302 -2.02 -14.50 17.57
C THR A 302 -2.82 -15.43 16.66
N GLU A 303 -2.79 -16.75 16.93
CA GLU A 303 -3.60 -17.74 16.20
C GLU A 303 -5.12 -17.54 16.38
#